data_f92f61cc1f17f5a540ae74844af61f25
#
_entry.id   f92f61cc1f17f5a540ae74844af61f25
#
_cell.length_a   1.000
_cell.length_b   1.000
_cell.length_c   1.000
_cell.angle_alpha   90.00
_cell.angle_beta   90.00
_cell.angle_gamma   90.00
#
_symmetry.space_group_name_H-M   'P 1'
#
loop_
_entity.id
_entity.type
_entity.pdbx_description
1 polymer ?
#
loop_
_entity_poly.entity_id
_entity_poly.type
_entity_poly.pdbx_seq_one_letter_code
_entity_poly.pdbx_strand_id
1 'polypeptide(L)'
;MTIPEYADSATQNHFDARFEQFQRCIDHVKGEVRIETYAAELTELGFNGKSLRGKCPIHEGENSSSFAVYPDSQRWFCYRCDEGGDVISLCKAVEGHPQMWTAMISLVQGYDIELPERPQSWYRRQDEKAKLREQIIAPIRESYRRRFYRIYAPITLDGIEDEQEREREGERIWEEMLGPASYAAKKRLERRGNA
;
A
#
# COMPACT_ATOMS: atom_id res chain seq x y z
N MET A 1 6.86 26.50 3.31
CA MET A 1 6.62 26.51 1.85
C MET A 1 5.80 27.74 1.56
N THR A 2 6.40 28.79 1.06
CA THR A 2 5.73 30.06 0.74
C THR A 2 4.94 29.88 -0.54
N ILE A 3 3.64 30.13 -0.45
CA ILE A 3 2.71 30.11 -1.60
C ILE A 3 3.11 31.27 -2.54
N PRO A 4 3.23 31.06 -3.85
CA PRO A 4 3.52 32.15 -4.78
C PRO A 4 2.40 33.20 -4.74
N GLU A 5 2.78 34.45 -4.67
CA GLU A 5 1.95 35.66 -4.52
C GLU A 5 1.02 35.96 -5.73
N TYR A 6 0.86 35.00 -6.66
CA TYR A 6 0.13 35.14 -7.93
C TYR A 6 -1.11 34.25 -8.09
N ALA A 7 -1.59 33.60 -7.02
CA ALA A 7 -2.86 32.88 -7.10
C ALA A 7 -4.03 33.86 -6.96
N ASP A 8 -4.94 33.89 -7.93
CA ASP A 8 -6.19 34.63 -7.81
C ASP A 8 -7.04 34.05 -6.65
N SER A 9 -7.98 34.84 -6.12
CA SER A 9 -8.82 34.44 -4.99
C SER A 9 -9.63 33.15 -5.25
N ALA A 10 -9.97 32.87 -6.47
CA ALA A 10 -10.71 31.66 -6.86
C ALA A 10 -9.81 30.42 -6.79
N THR A 11 -8.57 30.53 -7.24
CA THR A 11 -7.55 29.47 -7.14
C THR A 11 -7.19 29.19 -5.70
N GLN A 12 -7.05 30.21 -4.87
CA GLN A 12 -6.79 30.10 -3.43
C GLN A 12 -7.94 29.38 -2.73
N ASN A 13 -9.19 29.82 -2.91
CA ASN A 13 -10.36 29.19 -2.32
C ASN A 13 -10.52 27.72 -2.75
N HIS A 14 -10.20 27.39 -3.99
CA HIS A 14 -10.23 25.99 -4.47
C HIS A 14 -9.13 25.15 -3.81
N PHE A 15 -7.94 25.71 -3.59
CA PHE A 15 -6.85 25.03 -2.90
C PHE A 15 -7.19 24.77 -1.44
N ASP A 16 -7.72 25.78 -0.74
CA ASP A 16 -8.12 25.70 0.67
C ASP A 16 -9.21 24.65 0.88
N ALA A 17 -10.27 24.65 0.05
CA ALA A 17 -11.32 23.66 0.12
C ALA A 17 -10.82 22.22 -0.10
N ARG A 18 -9.86 22.01 -1.01
CA ARG A 18 -9.25 20.69 -1.24
C ARG A 18 -8.36 20.25 -0.10
N PHE A 19 -7.64 21.19 0.51
CA PHE A 19 -6.82 20.92 1.68
C PHE A 19 -7.67 20.53 2.88
N GLU A 20 -8.75 21.27 3.16
CA GLU A 20 -9.70 20.94 4.22
C GLU A 20 -10.36 19.56 4.01
N GLN A 21 -10.76 19.26 2.79
CA GLN A 21 -11.32 17.94 2.44
C GLN A 21 -10.30 16.82 2.71
N PHE A 22 -9.05 17.03 2.33
CA PHE A 22 -7.98 16.09 2.61
C PHE A 22 -7.74 15.90 4.11
N GLN A 23 -7.75 16.99 4.85
CA GLN A 23 -7.60 16.96 6.32
C GLN A 23 -8.74 16.18 6.98
N ARG A 24 -10.00 16.38 6.56
CA ARG A 24 -11.14 15.58 7.03
C ARG A 24 -10.98 14.08 6.77
N CYS A 25 -10.46 13.68 5.61
CA CYS A 25 -10.17 12.27 5.35
C CYS A 25 -9.08 11.72 6.26
N ILE A 26 -8.00 12.48 6.51
CA ILE A 26 -6.95 12.11 7.46
C ILE A 26 -7.52 11.90 8.86
N ASP A 27 -8.30 12.86 9.34
CA ASP A 27 -8.85 12.83 10.70
C ASP A 27 -9.85 11.67 10.85
N HIS A 28 -10.63 11.40 9.80
CA HIS A 28 -11.54 10.24 9.76
C HIS A 28 -10.77 8.92 9.87
N VAL A 29 -9.75 8.69 9.03
CA VAL A 29 -8.93 7.47 9.08
C VAL A 29 -8.24 7.29 10.44
N LYS A 30 -7.74 8.39 11.05
CA LYS A 30 -7.18 8.34 12.40
C LYS A 30 -8.22 8.02 13.47
N GLY A 31 -9.48 8.36 13.25
CA GLY A 31 -10.59 8.00 14.14
C GLY A 31 -10.96 6.52 14.04
N GLU A 32 -10.94 5.97 12.82
CA GLU A 32 -11.33 4.58 12.55
C GLU A 32 -10.22 3.57 12.89
N VAL A 33 -8.95 3.91 12.62
CA VAL A 33 -7.82 3.02 12.87
C VAL A 33 -7.05 3.43 14.11
N ARG A 34 -7.25 2.69 15.18
CA ARG A 34 -6.53 2.88 16.44
C ARG A 34 -5.07 2.44 16.28
N ILE A 35 -4.13 3.27 16.76
CA ILE A 35 -2.70 3.00 16.61
C ILE A 35 -2.26 1.71 17.30
N GLU A 36 -2.83 1.39 18.44
CA GLU A 36 -2.52 0.17 19.19
C GLU A 36 -2.98 -1.08 18.43
N THR A 37 -4.11 -1.00 17.72
CA THR A 37 -4.62 -2.11 16.89
C THR A 37 -3.69 -2.36 15.71
N TYR A 38 -3.39 -1.32 14.94
CA TYR A 38 -2.48 -1.42 13.79
C TYR A 38 -1.07 -1.88 14.20
N ALA A 39 -0.54 -1.35 15.30
CA ALA A 39 0.78 -1.72 15.78
C ALA A 39 0.84 -3.19 16.30
N ALA A 40 -0.25 -3.69 16.89
CA ALA A 40 -0.33 -5.08 17.34
C ALA A 40 -0.35 -6.10 16.19
N GLU A 41 -0.79 -5.69 15.00
CA GLU A 41 -0.70 -6.52 13.78
C GLU A 41 0.74 -6.62 13.24
N LEU A 42 1.59 -5.65 13.58
CA LEU A 42 2.96 -5.56 13.09
C LEU A 42 3.98 -6.20 14.02
N THR A 43 3.74 -6.16 15.35
CA THR A 43 4.67 -6.65 16.35
C THR A 43 3.96 -7.00 17.66
N GLU A 44 4.55 -7.91 18.43
CA GLU A 44 4.08 -8.20 19.78
C GLU A 44 4.31 -7.00 20.71
N LEU A 45 3.25 -6.56 21.37
CA LEU A 45 3.28 -5.41 22.28
C LEU A 45 3.05 -5.85 23.73
N GLY A 46 3.99 -5.49 24.62
CA GLY A 46 3.83 -5.66 26.06
C GLY A 46 3.43 -4.36 26.74
N PHE A 47 2.57 -4.45 27.75
CA PHE A 47 2.16 -3.28 28.52
C PHE A 47 3.28 -2.78 29.44
N ASN A 48 3.55 -1.48 29.41
CA ASN A 48 4.55 -0.83 30.26
C ASN A 48 3.99 0.50 30.81
N GLY A 49 3.14 0.39 31.80
CA GLY A 49 2.52 1.54 32.47
C GLY A 49 1.54 2.31 31.56
N LYS A 50 1.97 3.43 30.99
CA LYS A 50 1.16 4.28 30.11
C LYS A 50 1.37 4.03 28.62
N SER A 51 2.25 3.11 28.27
CA SER A 51 2.58 2.81 26.87
C SER A 51 2.64 1.32 26.63
N LEU A 52 2.48 0.93 25.36
CA LEU A 52 2.78 -0.40 24.89
C LEU A 52 4.20 -0.38 24.32
N ARG A 53 4.96 -1.45 24.54
CA ARG A 53 6.34 -1.58 24.09
C ARG A 53 6.53 -2.86 23.30
N GLY A 54 7.35 -2.77 22.25
CA GLY A 54 7.64 -3.92 21.41
C GLY A 54 8.91 -3.73 20.58
N LYS A 55 9.17 -4.71 19.72
CA LYS A 55 10.19 -4.62 18.69
C LYS A 55 9.72 -3.63 17.63
N CYS A 56 10.64 -2.86 17.07
CA CYS A 56 10.27 -1.91 16.03
C CYS A 56 10.04 -2.62 14.69
N PRO A 57 8.88 -2.45 14.07
CA PRO A 57 8.59 -3.09 12.79
C PRO A 57 9.29 -2.42 11.58
N ILE A 58 9.92 -1.24 11.80
CA ILE A 58 10.57 -0.47 10.73
C ILE A 58 12.01 -0.95 10.53
N HIS A 59 12.81 -1.08 11.62
CA HIS A 59 14.20 -1.52 11.55
C HIS A 59 14.39 -2.97 12.00
N GLU A 60 13.31 -3.69 12.31
CA GLU A 60 13.30 -5.13 12.67
C GLU A 60 14.34 -5.52 13.76
N GLY A 61 14.55 -4.59 14.70
CA GLY A 61 15.54 -4.77 15.77
C GLY A 61 15.07 -5.72 16.85
N GLU A 62 16.00 -6.44 17.50
CA GLU A 62 15.72 -7.42 18.56
C GLU A 62 15.25 -6.80 19.87
N ASN A 63 15.51 -5.50 20.09
CA ASN A 63 15.17 -4.82 21.33
C ASN A 63 13.65 -4.58 21.44
N SER A 64 12.99 -5.35 22.31
CA SER A 64 11.55 -5.31 22.57
C SER A 64 11.06 -4.02 23.27
N SER A 65 11.92 -3.07 23.59
CA SER A 65 11.58 -1.80 24.22
C SER A 65 11.85 -0.56 23.35
N SER A 66 12.39 -0.78 22.14
CA SER A 66 12.74 0.33 21.24
C SER A 66 11.55 1.03 20.62
N PHE A 67 10.45 0.31 20.42
CA PHE A 67 9.21 0.82 19.85
C PHE A 67 8.18 1.06 20.97
N ALA A 68 7.62 2.25 21.00
CA ALA A 68 6.61 2.66 21.96
C ALA A 68 5.33 3.09 21.25
N VAL A 69 4.20 2.62 21.74
CA VAL A 69 2.88 3.06 21.32
C VAL A 69 2.17 3.69 22.53
N TYR A 70 1.58 4.85 22.32
CA TYR A 70 0.86 5.64 23.31
C TYR A 70 -0.63 5.71 22.93
N PRO A 71 -1.47 4.79 23.42
CA PRO A 71 -2.89 4.72 23.04
C PRO A 71 -3.66 6.00 23.34
N ASP A 72 -3.39 6.64 24.48
CA ASP A 72 -4.11 7.85 24.91
C ASP A 72 -3.91 9.03 23.95
N SER A 73 -2.70 9.17 23.41
CA SER A 73 -2.38 10.26 22.47
C SER A 73 -2.43 9.84 21.01
N GLN A 74 -2.72 8.56 20.73
CA GLN A 74 -2.72 7.97 19.40
C GLN A 74 -1.41 8.21 18.64
N ARG A 75 -0.28 8.01 19.35
CA ARG A 75 1.07 8.26 18.83
C ARG A 75 1.94 7.03 19.01
N TRP A 76 2.95 6.92 18.16
CA TRP A 76 4.05 5.98 18.29
C TRP A 76 5.39 6.71 18.26
N PHE A 77 6.42 6.07 18.77
CA PHE A 77 7.79 6.53 18.68
C PHE A 77 8.77 5.35 18.72
N CYS A 78 9.79 5.36 17.88
CA CYS A 78 10.91 4.45 17.97
C CYS A 78 12.18 5.17 18.39
N TYR A 79 12.72 4.80 19.54
CA TYR A 79 13.91 5.43 20.13
C TYR A 79 15.20 5.15 19.35
N ARG A 80 15.21 4.11 18.51
CA ARG A 80 16.38 3.79 17.68
C ARG A 80 16.32 4.46 16.30
N CYS A 81 15.14 4.52 15.69
CA CYS A 81 14.95 5.21 14.42
C CYS A 81 14.92 6.73 14.60
N ASP A 82 14.65 7.20 15.81
CA ASP A 82 14.36 8.61 16.16
C ASP A 82 13.17 9.15 15.34
N GLU A 83 12.19 8.27 15.11
CA GLU A 83 10.99 8.57 14.32
C GLU A 83 9.74 8.27 15.12
N GLY A 84 8.68 9.03 14.84
CA GLY A 84 7.39 8.87 15.48
C GLY A 84 6.27 9.60 14.76
N GLY A 85 5.05 9.38 15.23
CA GLY A 85 3.89 10.05 14.63
C GLY A 85 2.57 9.40 14.98
N ASP A 86 1.64 9.40 14.05
CA ASP A 86 0.32 8.78 14.12
C ASP A 86 0.26 7.47 13.33
N VAL A 87 -0.92 6.85 13.24
CA VAL A 87 -1.12 5.59 12.54
C VAL A 87 -0.77 5.68 11.06
N ILE A 88 -1.04 6.82 10.39
CA ILE A 88 -0.73 7.00 8.97
C ILE A 88 0.79 7.09 8.78
N SER A 89 1.49 7.77 9.68
CA SER A 89 2.95 7.85 9.64
C SER A 89 3.61 6.51 9.93
N LEU A 90 3.02 5.68 10.80
CA LEU A 90 3.48 4.32 11.05
C LEU A 90 3.33 3.44 9.80
N CYS A 91 2.13 3.45 9.20
CA CYS A 91 1.88 2.74 7.94
C CYS A 91 2.86 3.19 6.84
N LYS A 92 3.07 4.51 6.70
CA LYS A 92 4.04 5.05 5.75
C LYS A 92 5.44 4.49 5.96
N ALA A 93 5.90 4.46 7.22
CA ALA A 93 7.26 4.02 7.55
C ALA A 93 7.44 2.51 7.37
N VAL A 94 6.47 1.70 7.79
CA VAL A 94 6.53 0.23 7.71
C VAL A 94 6.38 -0.27 6.27
N GLU A 95 5.42 0.28 5.52
CA GLU A 95 5.15 -0.14 4.15
C GLU A 95 6.05 0.57 3.11
N GLY A 96 6.85 1.54 3.55
CA GLY A 96 7.77 2.28 2.67
C GLY A 96 7.03 3.17 1.66
N HIS A 97 5.90 3.73 2.06
CA HIS A 97 5.16 4.63 1.19
C HIS A 97 5.90 5.96 0.97
N PRO A 98 5.97 6.46 -0.27
CA PRO A 98 6.68 7.72 -0.56
C PRO A 98 5.96 8.95 0.01
N GLN A 99 4.64 8.87 0.18
CA GLN A 99 3.81 10.00 0.60
C GLN A 99 2.74 9.58 1.63
N MET A 100 2.31 10.53 2.47
CA MET A 100 1.27 10.29 3.50
C MET A 100 -0.06 9.80 2.91
N TRP A 101 -0.47 10.33 1.76
CA TRP A 101 -1.74 9.95 1.15
C TRP A 101 -1.76 8.51 0.62
N THR A 102 -0.60 7.96 0.19
CA THR A 102 -0.51 6.55 -0.23
C THR A 102 -0.63 5.61 0.96
N ALA A 103 -0.06 5.97 2.10
CA ALA A 103 -0.23 5.24 3.35
C ALA A 103 -1.68 5.30 3.86
N MET A 104 -2.31 6.47 3.77
CA MET A 104 -3.72 6.61 4.12
C MET A 104 -4.63 5.73 3.25
N ILE A 105 -4.39 5.64 1.95
CA ILE A 105 -5.14 4.74 1.06
C ILE A 105 -4.91 3.27 1.43
N SER A 106 -3.69 2.90 1.80
CA SER A 106 -3.39 1.53 2.27
C SER A 106 -4.21 1.17 3.50
N LEU A 107 -4.31 2.07 4.48
CA LEU A 107 -5.17 1.88 5.65
C LEU A 107 -6.66 1.81 5.28
N VAL A 108 -7.13 2.71 4.41
CA VAL A 108 -8.53 2.71 3.92
C VAL A 108 -8.89 1.37 3.29
N GLN A 109 -8.00 0.81 2.47
CA GLN A 109 -8.21 -0.49 1.82
C GLN A 109 -8.05 -1.67 2.79
N GLY A 110 -7.09 -1.59 3.72
CA GLY A 110 -6.82 -2.66 4.67
C GLY A 110 -7.92 -2.83 5.73
N TYR A 111 -8.57 -1.73 6.11
CA TYR A 111 -9.62 -1.70 7.12
C TYR A 111 -11.03 -1.45 6.56
N ASP A 112 -11.20 -1.47 5.23
CA ASP A 112 -12.47 -1.24 4.53
C ASP A 112 -13.22 0.03 4.99
N ILE A 113 -12.47 1.14 5.11
CA ILE A 113 -12.99 2.40 5.64
C ILE A 113 -13.76 3.15 4.56
N GLU A 114 -15.02 3.52 4.82
CA GLU A 114 -15.76 4.45 3.98
C GLU A 114 -15.35 5.89 4.27
N LEU A 115 -14.70 6.54 3.30
CA LEU A 115 -14.35 7.95 3.43
C LEU A 115 -15.59 8.85 3.32
N PRO A 116 -15.75 9.85 4.23
CA PRO A 116 -16.94 10.71 4.30
C PRO A 116 -17.16 11.55 3.05
N GLU A 117 -16.09 11.90 2.38
CA GLU A 117 -16.10 12.63 1.11
C GLU A 117 -15.01 12.07 0.21
N ARG A 118 -15.40 11.52 -0.95
CA ARG A 118 -14.42 11.06 -1.95
C ARG A 118 -13.99 12.26 -2.79
N PRO A 119 -12.73 12.76 -2.68
CA PRO A 119 -12.26 13.79 -3.58
C PRO A 119 -12.29 13.29 -5.02
N GLN A 120 -13.26 13.73 -5.83
CA GLN A 120 -13.41 13.29 -7.24
C GLN A 120 -12.10 13.43 -8.03
N SER A 121 -11.26 14.40 -7.67
CA SER A 121 -9.95 14.61 -8.28
C SER A 121 -8.92 13.50 -7.98
N TRP A 122 -9.09 12.74 -6.90
CA TRP A 122 -8.21 11.62 -6.56
C TRP A 122 -8.47 10.42 -7.45
N TYR A 123 -9.76 10.10 -7.63
CA TYR A 123 -10.17 9.00 -8.48
C TYR A 123 -9.88 9.29 -9.94
N ARG A 124 -10.17 10.50 -10.42
CA ARG A 124 -9.91 10.87 -11.82
C ARG A 124 -8.44 10.72 -12.19
N ARG A 125 -7.49 11.14 -11.34
CA ARG A 125 -6.06 10.97 -11.59
C ARG A 125 -5.60 9.52 -11.47
N GLN A 126 -6.17 8.74 -10.57
CA GLN A 126 -5.88 7.31 -10.46
C GLN A 126 -6.49 6.54 -11.62
N ASP A 127 -7.72 6.85 -12.00
CA ASP A 127 -8.39 6.25 -13.15
C ASP A 127 -7.68 6.60 -14.46
N GLU A 128 -7.26 7.84 -14.64
CA GLU A 128 -6.46 8.27 -15.79
C GLU A 128 -5.09 7.57 -15.83
N LYS A 129 -4.41 7.48 -14.69
CA LYS A 129 -3.14 6.73 -14.56
C LYS A 129 -3.35 5.23 -14.74
N ALA A 130 -4.44 4.67 -14.21
CA ALA A 130 -4.78 3.26 -14.37
C ALA A 130 -5.11 2.96 -15.84
N LYS A 131 -5.90 3.79 -16.49
CA LYS A 131 -6.21 3.69 -17.93
C LYS A 131 -4.96 3.82 -18.78
N LEU A 132 -4.10 4.82 -18.50
CA LEU A 132 -2.85 5.01 -19.23
C LEU A 132 -1.89 3.83 -19.00
N ARG A 133 -1.82 3.34 -17.75
CA ARG A 133 -1.02 2.16 -17.41
C ARG A 133 -1.53 0.92 -18.13
N GLU A 134 -2.84 0.71 -18.17
CA GLU A 134 -3.44 -0.40 -18.91
C GLU A 134 -3.22 -0.27 -20.42
N GLN A 135 -3.37 0.92 -21.00
CA GLN A 135 -3.07 1.17 -22.41
C GLN A 135 -1.61 0.88 -22.79
N ILE A 136 -0.67 1.12 -21.88
CA ILE A 136 0.76 0.84 -22.11
C ILE A 136 1.09 -0.62 -21.81
N ILE A 137 0.57 -1.17 -20.72
CA ILE A 137 0.93 -2.50 -20.24
C ILE A 137 0.19 -3.60 -20.98
N ALA A 138 -1.08 -3.39 -21.37
CA ALA A 138 -1.87 -4.42 -22.03
C ALA A 138 -1.24 -4.91 -23.36
N PRO A 139 -0.77 -4.04 -24.27
CA PRO A 139 -0.09 -4.49 -25.48
C PRO A 139 1.21 -5.24 -25.20
N ILE A 140 1.96 -4.81 -24.18
CA ILE A 140 3.20 -5.46 -23.78
C ILE A 140 2.90 -6.84 -23.21
N ARG A 141 1.92 -6.95 -22.28
CA ARG A 141 1.46 -8.21 -21.70
C ARG A 141 1.01 -9.19 -22.79
N GLU A 142 0.21 -8.72 -23.75
CA GLU A 142 -0.28 -9.51 -24.86
C GLU A 142 0.87 -10.00 -25.78
N SER A 143 1.87 -9.17 -26.02
CA SER A 143 3.07 -9.56 -26.77
C SER A 143 3.84 -10.69 -26.07
N TYR A 144 4.04 -10.57 -24.73
CA TYR A 144 4.67 -11.62 -23.92
C TYR A 144 3.83 -12.89 -23.86
N ARG A 145 2.49 -12.77 -23.75
CA ARG A 145 1.55 -13.89 -23.78
C ARG A 145 1.65 -14.67 -25.07
N ARG A 146 1.62 -14.00 -26.23
CA ARG A 146 1.81 -14.64 -27.54
C ARG A 146 3.16 -15.35 -27.63
N ARG A 147 4.22 -14.76 -27.07
CA ARG A 147 5.55 -15.37 -27.04
C ARG A 147 5.58 -16.60 -26.14
N PHE A 148 4.92 -16.56 -24.98
CA PHE A 148 4.77 -17.69 -24.07
C PHE A 148 4.08 -18.86 -24.77
N TYR A 149 2.90 -18.64 -25.34
CA TYR A 149 2.16 -19.70 -26.04
C TYR A 149 2.92 -20.28 -27.26
N ARG A 150 3.70 -19.47 -27.93
CA ARG A 150 4.51 -19.94 -29.10
C ARG A 150 5.72 -20.76 -28.70
N ILE A 151 6.41 -20.39 -27.61
CA ILE A 151 7.74 -20.94 -27.27
C ILE A 151 7.65 -21.94 -26.11
N TYR A 152 6.96 -21.60 -25.05
CA TYR A 152 6.97 -22.36 -23.81
C TYR A 152 5.78 -23.30 -23.65
N ALA A 153 4.60 -22.92 -24.10
CA ALA A 153 3.42 -23.76 -23.98
C ALA A 153 3.59 -25.14 -24.66
N PRO A 154 4.22 -25.25 -25.83
CA PRO A 154 4.47 -26.57 -26.42
C PRO A 154 5.33 -27.51 -25.58
N ILE A 155 6.20 -26.92 -24.70
CA ILE A 155 7.10 -27.68 -23.82
C ILE A 155 6.44 -27.97 -22.49
N THR A 156 5.79 -26.96 -21.90
CA THR A 156 5.20 -27.07 -20.56
C THR A 156 3.84 -27.76 -20.51
N LEU A 157 3.13 -27.77 -21.63
CA LEU A 157 1.82 -28.40 -21.82
C LEU A 157 1.89 -29.70 -22.62
N ASP A 158 3.10 -30.24 -22.78
CA ASP A 158 3.30 -31.52 -23.45
C ASP A 158 2.65 -32.64 -22.64
N GLY A 159 1.91 -33.53 -23.30
CA GLY A 159 1.17 -34.63 -22.66
C GLY A 159 -0.27 -34.29 -22.24
N ILE A 160 -0.73 -33.03 -22.37
CA ILE A 160 -2.14 -32.69 -22.18
C ILE A 160 -2.85 -32.78 -23.53
N GLU A 161 -3.68 -33.81 -23.69
CA GLU A 161 -4.38 -34.08 -24.97
C GLU A 161 -5.67 -33.25 -25.12
N ASP A 162 -6.34 -32.95 -24.00
CA ASP A 162 -7.57 -32.14 -23.99
C ASP A 162 -7.27 -30.66 -24.21
N GLU A 163 -7.86 -30.08 -25.23
CA GLU A 163 -7.60 -28.70 -25.66
C GLU A 163 -8.09 -27.67 -24.59
N GLN A 164 -9.21 -27.94 -23.90
CA GLN A 164 -9.75 -27.06 -22.87
C GLN A 164 -8.92 -27.14 -21.58
N GLU A 165 -8.40 -28.33 -21.25
CA GLU A 165 -7.49 -28.51 -20.13
C GLU A 165 -6.15 -27.83 -20.40
N ARG A 166 -5.64 -27.97 -21.61
CA ARG A 166 -4.41 -27.33 -22.10
C ARG A 166 -4.51 -25.81 -22.04
N GLU A 167 -5.65 -25.23 -22.44
CA GLU A 167 -5.88 -23.79 -22.36
C GLU A 167 -5.95 -23.31 -20.91
N ARG A 168 -6.69 -24.00 -20.03
CA ARG A 168 -6.78 -23.67 -18.59
C ARG A 168 -5.43 -23.74 -17.88
N GLU A 169 -4.66 -24.78 -18.15
CA GLU A 169 -3.34 -24.95 -17.54
C GLU A 169 -2.33 -23.93 -18.09
N GLY A 170 -2.41 -23.61 -19.37
CA GLY A 170 -1.61 -22.54 -19.98
C GLY A 170 -1.90 -21.17 -19.37
N GLU A 171 -3.17 -20.81 -19.12
CA GLU A 171 -3.55 -19.59 -18.43
C GLU A 171 -3.07 -19.59 -16.98
N ARG A 172 -3.21 -20.71 -16.26
CA ARG A 172 -2.72 -20.84 -14.88
C ARG A 172 -1.22 -20.58 -14.79
N ILE A 173 -0.43 -21.23 -15.65
CA ILE A 173 1.03 -21.07 -15.68
C ILE A 173 1.40 -19.62 -16.08
N TRP A 174 0.69 -19.06 -17.04
CA TRP A 174 0.89 -17.67 -17.46
C TRP A 174 0.66 -16.70 -16.30
N GLU A 175 -0.44 -16.87 -15.56
CA GLU A 175 -0.76 -16.02 -14.40
C GLU A 175 0.24 -16.18 -13.26
N GLU A 176 0.70 -17.39 -12.99
CA GLU A 176 1.72 -17.66 -11.98
C GLU A 176 3.08 -17.06 -12.35
N MET A 177 3.48 -17.15 -13.60
CA MET A 177 4.81 -16.70 -14.06
C MET A 177 4.89 -15.20 -14.30
N LEU A 178 3.85 -14.59 -14.85
CA LEU A 178 3.91 -13.22 -15.40
C LEU A 178 2.72 -12.33 -15.02
N GLY A 179 1.74 -12.83 -14.25
CA GLY A 179 0.60 -12.08 -13.78
C GLY A 179 0.97 -11.01 -12.74
N PRO A 180 0.16 -9.94 -12.59
CA PRO A 180 0.40 -8.89 -11.59
C PRO A 180 0.44 -9.42 -10.16
N ALA A 181 -0.27 -10.52 -9.88
CA ALA A 181 -0.23 -11.19 -8.59
C ALA A 181 1.13 -11.85 -8.30
N SER A 182 1.82 -12.38 -9.32
CA SER A 182 3.11 -13.02 -9.16
C SER A 182 4.23 -12.03 -8.85
N TYR A 183 4.20 -10.83 -9.42
CA TYR A 183 5.19 -9.80 -9.10
C TYR A 183 5.05 -9.30 -7.66
N ALA A 184 3.82 -9.08 -7.21
CA ALA A 184 3.55 -8.68 -5.82
C ALA A 184 3.83 -9.83 -4.83
N ALA A 185 3.47 -11.07 -5.19
CA ALA A 185 3.72 -12.25 -4.39
C ALA A 185 5.23 -12.59 -4.33
N LYS A 186 5.93 -12.48 -5.47
CA LYS A 186 7.39 -12.69 -5.52
C LYS A 186 8.14 -11.66 -4.68
N LYS A 187 7.71 -10.41 -4.73
CA LYS A 187 8.29 -9.34 -3.90
C LYS A 187 7.98 -9.52 -2.39
N ARG A 188 6.83 -10.10 -2.05
CA ARG A 188 6.49 -10.48 -0.66
C ARG A 188 7.30 -11.68 -0.18
N LEU A 189 7.51 -12.67 -1.04
CA LEU A 189 8.33 -13.85 -0.75
C LEU A 189 9.82 -13.51 -0.64
N GLU A 190 10.33 -12.65 -1.51
CA GLU A 190 11.71 -12.14 -1.43
C GLU A 190 11.96 -11.36 -0.12
N ARG A 191 10.97 -10.60 0.35
CA ARG A 191 11.04 -9.92 1.67
C ARG A 191 10.98 -10.89 2.86
N ARG A 192 10.28 -12.03 2.72
CA ARG A 192 10.20 -13.06 3.77
C ARG A 192 11.35 -14.07 3.76
N GLY A 193 12.02 -14.24 2.62
CA GLY A 193 13.13 -15.17 2.47
C GLY A 193 14.50 -14.58 2.81
N ASN A 194 14.59 -13.27 3.07
CA ASN A 194 15.78 -12.57 3.53
C ASN A 194 15.71 -12.19 5.03
N ALA A 195 14.80 -12.82 5.79
CA ALA A 195 14.69 -12.68 7.24
C ALA A 195 15.25 -13.92 7.94
#